data_6715cd2ea4a9232c64b25481fb089c3c
#
_entry.id   6715cd2ea4a9232c64b25481fb089c3c
#
_cell.length_a   1.000
_cell.length_b   1.000
_cell.length_c   1.000
_cell.angle_alpha   90.00
_cell.angle_beta   90.00
_cell.angle_gamma   90.00
#
_symmetry.space_group_name_H-M   'P 1'
#
loop_
_entity.id
_entity.type
_entity.pdbx_description
1 polymer ?
#
loop_
_entity_poly.entity_id
_entity_poly.type
_entity_poly.pdbx_seq_one_letter_code
_entity_poly.pdbx_strand_id
1 'polypeptide(L)'
;KRTVLKLSPKIAPIKIAILPLSKDPQLSELSKKIQKDLINKGNLGKIEYDETQSIGRRYRRQDEIGTPYCVTIDFETINDNSVTIRHRDSMDQERINISDLSQKLTSEIYN
;
A
#
# COMPACT_ATOMS: atom_id res chain seq x y z
N LYS A 1 18.82 -6.52 10.16
CA LYS A 1 18.41 -5.34 10.93
C LYS A 1 17.54 -4.42 10.08
N ARG A 2 16.44 -3.98 10.63
CA ARG A 2 15.42 -3.22 9.93
C ARG A 2 15.52 -1.73 10.28
N THR A 3 15.59 -0.88 9.27
CA THR A 3 15.58 0.56 9.46
C THR A 3 14.20 1.09 9.12
N VAL A 4 13.57 1.80 10.05
CA VAL A 4 12.23 2.32 9.90
C VAL A 4 12.18 3.78 10.32
N LEU A 5 11.65 4.64 9.44
CA LEU A 5 11.38 6.03 9.78
C LEU A 5 9.91 6.12 10.22
N LYS A 6 9.69 6.26 11.53
CA LYS A 6 8.35 6.20 12.12
C LYS A 6 7.68 7.57 12.17
N LEU A 7 7.39 8.13 11.01
CA LEU A 7 6.62 9.37 10.93
C LEU A 7 5.14 9.10 11.21
N SER A 8 4.47 10.05 11.86
CA SER A 8 3.02 9.98 11.99
C SER A 8 2.38 9.87 10.60
N PRO A 9 1.37 9.01 10.41
CA PRO A 9 0.71 8.90 9.13
C PRO A 9 0.20 10.23 8.58
N LYS A 10 -0.23 11.15 9.45
CA LYS A 10 -0.73 12.46 9.02
C LYS A 10 0.36 13.32 8.39
N ILE A 11 1.61 13.19 8.83
CA ILE A 11 2.72 14.03 8.34
C ILE A 11 3.64 13.30 7.38
N ALA A 12 3.48 12.01 7.19
CA ALA A 12 4.31 11.26 6.25
C ALA A 12 4.14 11.83 4.84
N PRO A 13 5.26 12.12 4.11
CA PRO A 13 5.17 12.65 2.75
C PRO A 13 4.44 11.70 1.80
N ILE A 14 4.73 10.41 1.92
CA ILE A 14 4.04 9.36 1.18
C ILE A 14 3.33 8.51 2.22
N LYS A 15 2.00 8.46 2.14
CA LYS A 15 1.21 7.75 3.14
C LYS A 15 0.93 6.31 2.75
N ILE A 16 0.87 6.05 1.47
CA ILE A 16 0.47 4.77 0.92
C ILE A 16 1.38 4.41 -0.26
N ALA A 17 1.84 3.17 -0.31
CA ALA A 17 2.53 2.62 -1.47
C ALA A 17 1.74 1.43 -2.01
N ILE A 18 1.54 1.39 -3.31
CA ILE A 18 0.85 0.31 -4.01
C ILE A 18 1.90 -0.61 -4.60
N LEU A 19 1.91 -1.87 -4.18
CA LEU A 19 2.96 -2.83 -4.51
C LEU A 19 2.35 -4.08 -5.14
N PRO A 20 2.35 -4.21 -6.48
CA PRO A 20 1.99 -5.50 -7.05
C PRO A 20 3.03 -6.55 -6.65
N LEU A 21 2.58 -7.76 -6.38
CA LEU A 21 3.46 -8.83 -5.90
C LEU A 21 4.54 -9.15 -6.93
N SER A 22 4.21 -9.07 -8.21
CA SER A 22 5.15 -9.33 -9.31
C SER A 22 4.85 -8.39 -10.48
N LYS A 23 5.69 -8.47 -11.53
CA LYS A 23 5.54 -7.66 -12.73
C LYS A 23 4.54 -8.22 -13.73
N ASP A 24 3.76 -9.24 -13.35
CA ASP A 24 2.73 -9.79 -14.21
C ASP A 24 1.78 -8.67 -14.67
N PRO A 25 1.49 -8.58 -15.98
CA PRO A 25 0.65 -7.49 -16.49
C PRO A 25 -0.72 -7.40 -15.84
N GLN A 26 -1.34 -8.52 -15.46
CA GLN A 26 -2.63 -8.51 -14.79
C GLN A 26 -2.54 -7.81 -13.43
N LEU A 27 -1.47 -8.07 -12.70
CA LEU A 27 -1.26 -7.42 -11.40
C LEU A 27 -0.91 -5.96 -11.57
N SER A 28 -0.08 -5.62 -12.55
CA SER A 28 0.30 -4.24 -12.82
C SER A 28 -0.90 -3.39 -13.19
N GLU A 29 -1.75 -3.86 -14.09
CA GLU A 29 -2.95 -3.13 -14.50
C GLU A 29 -3.91 -2.92 -13.34
N LEU A 30 -4.18 -3.97 -12.57
CA LEU A 30 -5.08 -3.89 -11.42
C LEU A 30 -4.53 -2.95 -10.36
N SER A 31 -3.23 -3.03 -10.11
CA SER A 31 -2.57 -2.17 -9.12
C SER A 31 -2.65 -0.71 -9.50
N LYS A 32 -2.42 -0.39 -10.77
CA LYS A 32 -2.51 1.00 -11.25
C LYS A 32 -3.94 1.52 -11.19
N LYS A 33 -4.92 0.67 -11.45
CA LYS A 33 -6.32 1.04 -11.31
C LYS A 33 -6.66 1.36 -9.85
N ILE A 34 -6.19 0.53 -8.92
CA ILE A 34 -6.41 0.76 -7.49
C ILE A 34 -5.75 2.07 -7.07
N GLN A 35 -4.52 2.33 -7.51
CA GLN A 35 -3.84 3.60 -7.23
C GLN A 35 -4.66 4.78 -7.71
N LYS A 36 -5.13 4.73 -8.95
CA LYS A 36 -5.92 5.82 -9.54
C LYS A 36 -7.22 6.04 -8.77
N ASP A 37 -7.90 4.96 -8.42
CA ASP A 37 -9.16 5.06 -7.67
C ASP A 37 -8.93 5.70 -6.30
N LEU A 38 -7.86 5.34 -5.61
CA LEU A 38 -7.52 5.92 -4.32
C LEU A 38 -7.16 7.40 -4.44
N ILE A 39 -6.39 7.76 -5.47
CA ILE A 39 -6.06 9.17 -5.74
C ILE A 39 -7.33 9.98 -5.97
N ASN A 40 -8.28 9.44 -6.73
CA ASN A 40 -9.52 10.12 -7.06
C ASN A 40 -10.44 10.30 -5.84
N LYS A 41 -10.33 9.43 -4.83
CA LYS A 41 -11.09 9.60 -3.59
C LYS A 41 -10.65 10.82 -2.79
N GLY A 42 -9.37 11.22 -2.92
CA GLY A 42 -8.84 12.38 -2.23
C GLY A 42 -8.46 12.10 -0.77
N ASN A 43 -7.76 13.06 -0.16
CA ASN A 43 -7.37 13.04 1.26
C ASN A 43 -6.34 11.96 1.65
N LEU A 44 -5.83 11.20 0.70
CA LEU A 44 -4.82 10.17 0.99
C LEU A 44 -3.40 10.61 0.65
N GLY A 45 -3.24 11.87 0.21
CA GLY A 45 -1.93 12.41 -0.13
C GLY A 45 -1.33 11.75 -1.37
N LYS A 46 0.00 11.74 -1.42
CA LYS A 46 0.72 11.11 -2.52
C LYS A 46 0.72 9.60 -2.33
N ILE A 47 0.30 8.88 -3.35
CA ILE A 47 0.25 7.43 -3.36
C ILE A 47 1.31 6.93 -4.35
N GLU A 48 2.33 6.25 -3.82
CA GLU A 48 3.43 5.74 -4.63
C GLU A 48 3.09 4.37 -5.21
N TYR A 49 3.63 4.10 -6.40
CA TYR A 49 3.51 2.81 -7.05
C TYR A 49 4.91 2.26 -7.30
N ASP A 50 5.18 1.03 -6.90
CA ASP A 50 6.50 0.43 -7.07
C ASP A 50 6.37 -1.05 -7.42
N GLU A 51 6.88 -1.45 -8.58
CA GLU A 51 6.92 -2.85 -8.99
C GLU A 51 8.34 -3.35 -9.24
N THR A 52 9.36 -2.59 -8.77
CA THR A 52 10.76 -2.93 -8.98
C THR A 52 11.29 -3.85 -7.89
N GLN A 53 12.21 -4.75 -8.24
CA GLN A 53 12.88 -5.66 -7.32
C GLN A 53 11.89 -6.61 -6.59
N SER A 54 12.35 -7.29 -5.55
CA SER A 54 11.51 -8.21 -4.80
C SER A 54 10.56 -7.46 -3.86
N ILE A 55 9.48 -8.10 -3.48
CA ILE A 55 8.50 -7.48 -2.56
C ILE A 55 9.14 -7.17 -1.20
N GLY A 56 10.04 -8.02 -0.72
CA GLY A 56 10.72 -7.76 0.53
C GLY A 56 11.59 -6.51 0.49
N ARG A 57 12.30 -6.28 -0.63
CA ARG A 57 13.10 -5.07 -0.81
C ARG A 57 12.23 -3.84 -0.92
N ARG A 58 11.08 -3.96 -1.55
CA ARG A 58 10.13 -2.84 -1.65
C ARG A 58 9.56 -2.46 -0.30
N TYR A 59 9.24 -3.43 0.55
CA TYR A 59 8.79 -3.14 1.91
C TYR A 59 9.88 -2.41 2.70
N ARG A 60 11.14 -2.85 2.61
CA ARG A 60 12.25 -2.20 3.31
C ARG A 60 12.44 -0.77 2.83
N ARG A 61 12.34 -0.53 1.52
CA ARG A 61 12.46 0.81 0.97
C ARG A 61 11.37 1.72 1.53
N GLN A 62 10.13 1.24 1.59
CA GLN A 62 9.02 2.03 2.11
C GLN A 62 9.17 2.28 3.61
N ASP A 63 9.68 1.30 4.37
CA ASP A 63 9.98 1.51 5.79
C ASP A 63 11.02 2.62 5.97
N GLU A 64 12.05 2.66 5.13
CA GLU A 64 13.13 3.63 5.22
C GLU A 64 12.68 5.05 4.91
N ILE A 65 11.76 5.23 3.99
CA ILE A 65 11.23 6.55 3.65
C ILE A 65 10.02 6.95 4.49
N GLY A 66 9.57 6.07 5.37
CA GLY A 66 8.54 6.38 6.34
C GLY A 66 7.11 6.21 5.89
N THR A 67 6.86 5.43 4.84
CA THR A 67 5.50 5.16 4.35
C THR A 67 4.78 4.26 5.34
N PRO A 68 3.68 4.73 5.97
CA PRO A 68 3.03 3.93 7.01
C PRO A 68 2.23 2.74 6.51
N TYR A 69 1.72 2.78 5.28
CA TYR A 69 0.85 1.70 4.77
C TYR A 69 1.29 1.26 3.39
N CYS A 70 1.50 -0.05 3.23
CA CYS A 70 1.78 -0.67 1.94
C CYS A 70 0.61 -1.58 1.57
N VAL A 71 0.10 -1.41 0.35
CA VAL A 71 -1.00 -2.22 -0.18
C VAL A 71 -0.43 -3.16 -1.23
N THR A 72 -0.50 -4.46 -0.97
CA THR A 72 0.02 -5.48 -1.87
C THR A 72 -1.13 -6.12 -2.65
N ILE A 73 -0.97 -6.16 -3.96
CA ILE A 73 -1.90 -6.78 -4.90
C ILE A 73 -1.28 -8.08 -5.38
N ASP A 74 -1.99 -9.19 -5.21
CA ASP A 74 -1.50 -10.52 -5.58
C ASP A 74 -2.51 -11.25 -6.47
N PHE A 75 -2.21 -12.51 -6.81
CA PHE A 75 -3.08 -13.26 -7.71
C PHE A 75 -4.43 -13.60 -7.08
N GLU A 76 -4.49 -13.73 -5.76
CA GLU A 76 -5.78 -13.91 -5.07
C GLU A 76 -6.67 -12.69 -5.23
N THR A 77 -6.09 -11.50 -5.36
CA THR A 77 -6.84 -10.26 -5.57
C THR A 77 -7.72 -10.36 -6.81
N ILE A 78 -7.22 -11.02 -7.85
CA ILE A 78 -7.98 -11.19 -9.10
C ILE A 78 -9.25 -12.01 -8.84
N ASN A 79 -9.19 -12.98 -7.93
CA ASN A 79 -10.29 -13.89 -7.65
C ASN A 79 -11.27 -13.32 -6.63
N ASP A 80 -10.79 -12.68 -5.56
CA ASP A 80 -11.63 -12.32 -4.42
C ASP A 80 -11.74 -10.80 -4.19
N ASN A 81 -11.13 -9.98 -5.03
CA ASN A 81 -11.11 -8.52 -4.91
C ASN A 81 -10.55 -8.02 -3.56
N SER A 82 -9.67 -8.80 -2.94
CA SER A 82 -9.04 -8.42 -1.68
C SER A 82 -7.56 -8.14 -1.87
N VAL A 83 -7.05 -7.22 -1.07
CA VAL A 83 -5.64 -6.84 -1.06
C VAL A 83 -5.09 -6.96 0.36
N THR A 84 -3.77 -6.90 0.50
CA THR A 84 -3.13 -6.95 1.82
C THR A 84 -2.63 -5.57 2.19
N ILE A 85 -2.99 -5.06 3.37
CA ILE A 85 -2.41 -3.86 3.94
C ILE A 85 -1.34 -4.28 4.95
N ARG A 86 -0.13 -3.78 4.77
CA ARG A 86 0.95 -3.97 5.72
C ARG A 86 1.17 -2.67 6.49
N HIS A 87 1.19 -2.75 7.81
CA HIS A 87 1.39 -1.62 8.71
C HIS A 87 2.87 -1.51 9.05
N ARG A 88 3.47 -0.36 8.76
CA ARG A 88 4.90 -0.11 8.99
C ARG A 88 5.29 -0.37 10.46
N ASP A 89 4.52 0.16 11.38
CA ASP A 89 4.93 0.19 12.78
C ASP A 89 4.86 -1.18 13.44
N SER A 90 3.78 -1.91 13.24
CA SER A 90 3.59 -3.22 13.84
C SER A 90 4.10 -4.36 12.97
N MET A 91 4.31 -4.11 11.67
CA MET A 91 4.56 -5.12 10.63
C MET A 91 3.39 -6.08 10.44
N ASP A 92 2.26 -5.78 11.03
CA ASP A 92 1.05 -6.58 10.85
C ASP A 92 0.54 -6.45 9.42
N GLN A 93 -0.07 -7.52 8.95
CA GLN A 93 -0.71 -7.55 7.64
C GLN A 93 -2.15 -7.97 7.81
N GLU A 94 -3.03 -7.32 7.07
CA GLU A 94 -4.44 -7.69 7.08
C GLU A 94 -4.99 -7.71 5.66
N ARG A 95 -5.92 -8.61 5.43
CA ARG A 95 -6.59 -8.75 4.14
C ARG A 95 -7.87 -7.95 4.16
N ILE A 96 -8.10 -7.14 3.13
CA ILE A 96 -9.29 -6.30 3.06
C ILE A 96 -9.81 -6.26 1.63
N ASN A 97 -11.12 -6.18 1.47
CA ASN A 97 -11.74 -6.04 0.15
C ASN A 97 -11.45 -4.66 -0.41
N ILE A 98 -11.23 -4.59 -1.73
CA ILE A 98 -10.91 -3.34 -2.42
C ILE A 98 -12.02 -2.30 -2.18
N SER A 99 -13.27 -2.71 -2.09
CA SER A 99 -14.39 -1.78 -1.87
C SER A 99 -14.32 -1.06 -0.52
N ASP A 100 -13.61 -1.64 0.45
CA ASP A 100 -13.46 -1.05 1.80
C ASP A 100 -12.12 -0.36 1.99
N LEU A 101 -11.23 -0.46 1.01
CA LEU A 101 -9.83 -0.05 1.15
C LEU A 101 -9.69 1.44 1.44
N SER A 102 -10.35 2.28 0.67
CA SER A 102 -10.27 3.73 0.82
C SER A 102 -10.72 4.18 2.21
N GLN A 103 -11.86 3.66 2.67
CA GLN A 103 -12.40 4.00 3.98
C GLN A 103 -11.47 3.53 5.10
N LYS A 104 -10.92 2.33 4.98
CA LYS A 104 -10.00 1.78 5.96
C LYS A 104 -8.73 2.63 6.07
N LEU A 105 -8.14 2.98 4.92
CA LEU A 105 -6.92 3.79 4.90
C LEU A 105 -7.17 5.19 5.47
N THR A 106 -8.28 5.81 5.10
CA THR A 106 -8.65 7.13 5.63
C THR A 106 -8.78 7.07 7.15
N SER A 107 -9.45 6.05 7.67
CA SER A 107 -9.62 5.87 9.11
C SER A 107 -8.29 5.67 9.81
N GLU A 108 -7.40 4.85 9.24
CA GLU A 108 -6.09 4.59 9.84
C GLU A 108 -5.20 5.85 9.87
N ILE A 109 -5.28 6.69 8.84
CA ILE A 109 -4.45 7.88 8.74
C ILE A 109 -4.96 8.99 9.67
N TYR A 110 -6.27 9.21 9.74
CA TYR A 110 -6.84 10.40 10.38
C TYR A 110 -7.53 10.14 11.72
N ASN A 111 -7.66 8.89 12.10
CA ASN A 111 -8.20 8.54 13.41
C ASN A 111 -7.12 7.80 14.23
#